data_228bfc396d275a2bb1c7b7158bd96bc4
#
_entry.id   228bfc396d275a2bb1c7b7158bd96bc4
#
_cell.length_a   1.000
_cell.length_b   1.000
_cell.length_c   1.000
_cell.angle_alpha   90.00
_cell.angle_beta   90.00
_cell.angle_gamma   90.00
#
_symmetry.space_group_name_H-M   'P 1'
#
loop_
_entity.id
_entity.type
_entity.pdbx_description
1 polymer ?
#
loop_
_entity_poly.entity_id
_entity_poly.type
_entity_poly.pdbx_seq_one_letter_code
_entity_poly.pdbx_strand_id
1 'polypeptide(L)'
;VHKIARQTRADLGSKYVERAADQVAALMVDKLGRLGKKSGHGFYEYPADAKKHLWPGLAEHFPVKAEQPSLEAVIERLMLIQSLETVRCMEEGVLTSPADADVGAILGWGYPPFRGGPIGQIHTMGTANFVAACDRLAEQCGERFRPGESLRKKSAEGSQFFPI
;
A
#
# COMPACT_ATOMS: atom_id res chain seq x y z
N VAL A 1 -8.71 11.24 3.40
CA VAL A 1 -7.47 11.20 2.60
C VAL A 1 -7.01 12.62 2.28
N HIS A 2 -7.76 13.44 1.53
CA HIS A 2 -7.32 14.79 1.10
C HIS A 2 -6.94 15.72 2.27
N LYS A 3 -7.74 15.77 3.36
CA LYS A 3 -7.41 16.54 4.55
C LYS A 3 -6.08 16.10 5.18
N ILE A 4 -5.81 14.80 5.23
CA ILE A 4 -4.57 14.26 5.76
C ILE A 4 -3.39 14.69 4.88
N ALA A 5 -3.49 14.54 3.55
CA ALA A 5 -2.43 14.97 2.64
C ALA A 5 -2.09 16.47 2.79
N ARG A 6 -3.11 17.33 2.92
CA ARG A 6 -2.91 18.77 3.19
C ARG A 6 -2.18 19.03 4.52
N GLN A 7 -2.58 18.31 5.58
CA GLN A 7 -1.93 18.44 6.88
C GLN A 7 -0.47 17.97 6.80
N THR A 8 -0.23 16.79 6.24
CA THR A 8 1.14 16.26 6.06
C THR A 8 2.02 17.20 5.26
N ARG A 9 1.48 17.82 4.20
CA ARG A 9 2.20 18.84 3.42
C ARG A 9 2.57 20.04 4.27
N ALA A 10 1.65 20.52 5.12
CA ALA A 10 1.92 21.64 6.02
C ALA A 10 2.99 21.29 7.06
N ASP A 11 2.92 20.09 7.63
CA ASP A 11 3.84 19.63 8.69
C ASP A 11 5.26 19.36 8.16
N LEU A 12 5.38 18.76 6.97
CA LEU A 12 6.67 18.42 6.37
C LEU A 12 7.32 19.56 5.59
N GLY A 13 6.55 20.58 5.16
CA GLY A 13 7.07 21.70 4.38
C GLY A 13 7.85 21.26 3.14
N SER A 14 9.11 21.66 3.03
CA SER A 14 10.00 21.32 1.90
C SER A 14 10.36 19.82 1.81
N LYS A 15 10.13 19.05 2.86
CA LYS A 15 10.35 17.59 2.88
C LYS A 15 9.18 16.79 2.31
N TYR A 16 8.05 17.48 2.04
CA TYR A 16 6.88 16.80 1.49
C TYR A 16 7.11 16.38 0.05
N VAL A 17 6.92 15.10 -0.23
CA VAL A 17 6.95 14.55 -1.58
C VAL A 17 5.51 14.28 -2.03
N GLU A 18 5.05 15.02 -3.03
CA GLU A 18 3.71 14.84 -3.61
C GLU A 18 3.62 13.50 -4.33
N ARG A 19 2.55 12.75 -4.03
CA ARG A 19 2.28 11.45 -4.63
C ARG A 19 1.15 11.57 -5.65
N ALA A 20 1.10 10.68 -6.63
CA ALA A 20 0.01 10.63 -7.60
C ALA A 20 -1.38 10.50 -6.92
N ALA A 21 -1.47 9.79 -5.79
CA ALA A 21 -2.69 9.69 -5.00
C ALA A 21 -3.16 11.04 -4.42
N ASP A 22 -2.25 11.95 -4.11
CA ASP A 22 -2.58 13.28 -3.59
C ASP A 22 -3.18 14.14 -4.69
N GLN A 23 -2.64 14.04 -5.92
CA GLN A 23 -3.18 14.73 -7.11
C GLN A 23 -4.58 14.23 -7.45
N VAL A 24 -4.80 12.91 -7.41
CA VAL A 24 -6.13 12.31 -7.62
C VAL A 24 -7.12 12.80 -6.56
N ALA A 25 -6.72 12.80 -5.29
CA ALA A 25 -7.56 13.28 -4.20
C ALA A 25 -7.89 14.77 -4.33
N ALA A 26 -6.91 15.61 -4.72
CA ALA A 26 -7.12 17.04 -4.96
C ALA A 26 -8.06 17.28 -6.15
N LEU A 27 -7.89 16.56 -7.25
CA LEU A 27 -8.81 16.66 -8.39
C LEU A 27 -10.24 16.34 -7.97
N MET A 28 -10.46 15.21 -7.29
CA MET A 28 -11.78 14.78 -6.86
C MET A 28 -12.44 15.78 -5.91
N VAL A 29 -11.68 16.30 -4.94
CA VAL A 29 -12.22 17.16 -3.88
C VAL A 29 -12.27 18.62 -4.31
N ASP A 30 -11.14 19.20 -4.76
CA ASP A 30 -11.02 20.64 -4.96
C ASP A 30 -11.62 21.10 -6.30
N LYS A 31 -11.49 20.29 -7.35
CA LYS A 31 -11.99 20.66 -8.68
C LYS A 31 -13.39 20.10 -8.96
N LEU A 32 -13.66 18.85 -8.57
CA LEU A 32 -14.90 18.17 -8.92
C LEU A 32 -15.94 18.18 -7.77
N GLY A 33 -15.57 18.67 -6.58
CA GLY A 33 -16.46 18.76 -5.42
C GLY A 33 -16.93 17.40 -4.89
N ARG A 34 -16.28 16.31 -5.26
CA ARG A 34 -16.68 14.94 -4.94
C ARG A 34 -16.02 14.47 -3.65
N LEU A 35 -16.65 14.83 -2.51
CA LEU A 35 -16.06 14.66 -1.18
C LEU A 35 -16.13 13.23 -0.62
N GLY A 36 -16.98 12.37 -1.17
CA GLY A 36 -17.14 10.98 -0.75
C GLY A 36 -18.54 10.64 -0.24
N LYS A 37 -18.68 9.50 0.45
CA LYS A 37 -19.97 8.94 0.87
C LYS A 37 -20.84 9.93 1.65
N LYS A 38 -20.27 10.73 2.55
CA LYS A 38 -21.02 11.69 3.38
C LYS A 38 -21.72 12.77 2.58
N SER A 39 -21.22 13.11 1.40
CA SER A 39 -21.81 14.10 0.48
C SER A 39 -22.63 13.44 -0.65
N GLY A 40 -22.84 12.14 -0.58
CA GLY A 40 -23.58 11.38 -1.59
C GLY A 40 -22.78 11.03 -2.84
N HIS A 41 -21.61 11.61 -3.06
CA HIS A 41 -20.80 11.44 -4.26
C HIS A 41 -19.29 11.54 -3.97
N GLY A 42 -18.53 10.62 -4.54
CA GLY A 42 -17.08 10.52 -4.47
C GLY A 42 -16.57 9.80 -5.72
N PHE A 43 -15.70 8.82 -5.57
CA PHE A 43 -15.41 7.85 -6.64
C PHE A 43 -16.64 7.02 -7.01
N TYR A 44 -17.58 6.91 -6.07
CA TYR A 44 -18.87 6.26 -6.25
C TYR A 44 -19.99 7.28 -6.16
N GLU A 45 -21.11 6.95 -6.82
CA GLU A 45 -22.42 7.51 -6.55
C GLU A 45 -23.10 6.67 -5.46
N TYR A 46 -23.83 7.35 -4.58
CA TYR A 46 -24.56 6.73 -3.47
C TYR A 46 -26.04 7.13 -3.51
N PRO A 47 -26.79 6.64 -4.52
CA PRO A 47 -28.23 6.93 -4.63
C PRO A 47 -28.96 6.33 -3.42
N ALA A 48 -30.04 7.00 -2.98
CA ALA A 48 -30.83 6.57 -1.84
C ALA A 48 -31.53 5.22 -2.09
N ASP A 49 -32.03 5.02 -3.30
CA ASP A 49 -32.91 3.91 -3.69
C ASP A 49 -32.23 2.87 -4.58
N ALA A 50 -30.90 2.92 -4.72
CA ALA A 50 -30.17 1.99 -5.58
C ALA A 50 -28.80 1.61 -4.98
N LYS A 51 -28.19 0.56 -5.53
CA LYS A 51 -26.83 0.17 -5.16
C LYS A 51 -25.82 1.21 -5.60
N LYS A 52 -24.81 1.47 -4.74
CA LYS A 52 -23.66 2.29 -5.10
C LYS A 52 -23.01 1.74 -6.37
N HIS A 53 -22.58 2.62 -7.25
CA HIS A 53 -21.84 2.28 -8.46
C HIS A 53 -20.71 3.29 -8.67
N LEU A 54 -19.72 2.93 -9.48
CA LEU A 54 -18.65 3.85 -9.84
C LEU A 54 -19.23 5.05 -10.59
N TRP A 55 -18.76 6.23 -10.27
CA TRP A 55 -19.13 7.44 -10.99
C TRP A 55 -18.71 7.34 -12.47
N PRO A 56 -19.63 7.45 -13.43
CA PRO A 56 -19.31 7.31 -14.86
C PRO A 56 -18.25 8.30 -15.35
N GLY A 57 -18.23 9.53 -14.82
CA GLY A 57 -17.24 10.54 -15.18
C GLY A 57 -15.79 10.20 -14.80
N LEU A 58 -15.55 9.12 -14.04
CA LEU A 58 -14.18 8.66 -13.79
C LEU A 58 -13.43 8.33 -15.07
N ALA A 59 -14.10 7.78 -16.09
CA ALA A 59 -13.48 7.41 -17.36
C ALA A 59 -12.97 8.64 -18.15
N GLU A 60 -13.58 9.80 -17.95
CA GLU A 60 -13.16 11.05 -18.58
C GLU A 60 -11.86 11.59 -17.96
N HIS A 61 -11.73 11.47 -16.64
CA HIS A 61 -10.58 11.98 -15.89
C HIS A 61 -9.46 10.96 -15.74
N PHE A 62 -9.81 9.68 -15.73
CA PHE A 62 -8.90 8.54 -15.57
C PHE A 62 -9.21 7.48 -16.65
N PRO A 63 -8.86 7.75 -17.91
CA PRO A 63 -9.13 6.79 -18.98
C PRO A 63 -8.43 5.46 -18.72
N VAL A 64 -9.15 4.38 -18.93
CA VAL A 64 -8.62 3.02 -18.77
C VAL A 64 -7.61 2.76 -19.88
N LYS A 65 -6.38 2.42 -19.50
CA LYS A 65 -5.33 2.05 -20.46
C LYS A 65 -5.69 0.71 -21.11
N ALA A 66 -5.31 0.54 -22.37
CA ALA A 66 -5.54 -0.71 -23.10
C ALA A 66 -4.81 -1.89 -22.43
N GLU A 67 -3.57 -1.63 -21.98
CA GLU A 67 -2.80 -2.62 -21.21
C GLU A 67 -3.04 -2.42 -19.71
N GLN A 68 -3.64 -3.41 -19.09
CA GLN A 68 -3.86 -3.46 -17.64
C GLN A 68 -2.89 -4.47 -17.01
N PRO A 69 -2.39 -4.20 -15.78
CA PRO A 69 -1.65 -5.20 -15.04
C PRO A 69 -2.54 -6.41 -14.76
N SER A 70 -1.97 -7.61 -14.77
CA SER A 70 -2.71 -8.81 -14.36
C SER A 70 -3.14 -8.71 -12.89
N LEU A 71 -4.17 -9.47 -12.52
CA LEU A 71 -4.65 -9.51 -11.14
C LEU A 71 -3.53 -9.95 -10.18
N GLU A 72 -2.73 -10.92 -10.60
CA GLU A 72 -1.60 -11.44 -9.83
C GLU A 72 -0.56 -10.34 -9.57
N ALA A 73 -0.23 -9.54 -10.59
CA ALA A 73 0.71 -8.41 -10.45
C ALA A 73 0.17 -7.34 -9.50
N VAL A 74 -1.14 -7.08 -9.52
CA VAL A 74 -1.78 -6.14 -8.57
C VAL A 74 -1.72 -6.70 -7.14
N ILE A 75 -2.06 -7.97 -6.95
CA ILE A 75 -2.00 -8.64 -5.64
C ILE A 75 -0.56 -8.64 -5.12
N GLU A 76 0.42 -9.01 -5.96
CA GLU A 76 1.83 -9.00 -5.58
C GLU A 76 2.26 -7.62 -5.06
N ARG A 77 1.97 -6.54 -5.80
CA ARG A 77 2.27 -5.17 -5.37
C ARG A 77 1.66 -4.82 -4.02
N LEU A 78 0.38 -5.15 -3.83
CA LEU A 78 -0.33 -4.86 -2.59
C LEU A 78 0.21 -5.63 -1.40
N MET A 79 0.56 -6.88 -1.60
CA MET A 79 1.07 -7.73 -0.51
C MET A 79 2.51 -7.41 -0.16
N LEU A 80 3.39 -7.30 -1.15
CA LEU A 80 4.81 -7.05 -0.89
C LEU A 80 5.07 -5.67 -0.27
N ILE A 81 4.33 -4.64 -0.69
CA ILE A 81 4.51 -3.30 -0.07
C ILE A 81 4.10 -3.29 1.40
N GLN A 82 3.04 -4.01 1.78
CA GLN A 82 2.62 -4.11 3.18
C GLN A 82 3.66 -4.87 4.01
N SER A 83 4.16 -6.00 3.51
CA SER A 83 5.22 -6.76 4.16
C SER A 83 6.51 -5.96 4.31
N LEU A 84 6.92 -5.23 3.27
CA LEU A 84 8.11 -4.38 3.30
C LEU A 84 7.97 -3.23 4.30
N GLU A 85 6.80 -2.59 4.35
CA GLU A 85 6.53 -1.51 5.31
C GLU A 85 6.51 -2.02 6.75
N THR A 86 6.00 -3.24 6.98
CA THR A 86 6.06 -3.90 8.29
C THR A 86 7.50 -4.12 8.73
N VAL A 87 8.39 -4.55 7.82
CA VAL A 87 9.83 -4.68 8.12
C VAL A 87 10.43 -3.33 8.49
N ARG A 88 10.11 -2.24 7.78
CA ARG A 88 10.57 -0.88 8.11
C ARG A 88 10.12 -0.46 9.51
N CYS A 89 8.86 -0.70 9.86
CA CYS A 89 8.37 -0.45 11.22
C CYS A 89 9.14 -1.23 12.29
N MET A 90 9.60 -2.44 11.97
CA MET A 90 10.47 -3.21 12.87
C MET A 90 11.89 -2.63 12.93
N GLU A 91 12.46 -2.22 11.80
CA GLU A 91 13.79 -1.58 11.75
C GLU A 91 13.82 -0.25 12.52
N GLU A 92 12.71 0.50 12.51
CA GLU A 92 12.52 1.73 13.25
C GLU A 92 12.15 1.52 14.74
N GLY A 93 11.96 0.28 15.17
CA GLY A 93 11.60 -0.06 16.55
C GLY A 93 10.15 0.26 16.92
N VAL A 94 9.30 0.57 15.94
CA VAL A 94 7.84 0.75 16.14
C VAL A 94 7.18 -0.58 16.48
N LEU A 95 7.62 -1.64 15.81
CA LEU A 95 7.22 -3.02 16.08
C LEU A 95 8.43 -3.81 16.59
N THR A 96 8.26 -4.53 17.69
CA THR A 96 9.35 -5.27 18.36
C THR A 96 9.23 -6.78 18.24
N SER A 97 8.08 -7.27 17.74
CA SER A 97 7.79 -8.69 17.61
C SER A 97 7.20 -9.01 16.22
N PRO A 98 7.78 -9.97 15.48
CA PRO A 98 7.19 -10.45 14.22
C PRO A 98 5.78 -11.02 14.40
N ALA A 99 5.52 -11.72 15.51
CA ALA A 99 4.20 -12.29 15.79
C ALA A 99 3.15 -11.20 16.02
N ASP A 100 3.48 -10.15 16.78
CA ASP A 100 2.57 -9.03 17.02
C ASP A 100 2.30 -8.25 15.72
N ALA A 101 3.30 -8.13 14.86
CA ALA A 101 3.15 -7.53 13.54
C ALA A 101 2.13 -8.30 12.69
N ASP A 102 2.24 -9.62 12.64
CA ASP A 102 1.32 -10.47 11.87
C ASP A 102 -0.10 -10.48 12.45
N VAL A 103 -0.24 -10.66 13.75
CA VAL A 103 -1.56 -10.63 14.42
C VAL A 103 -2.20 -9.25 14.30
N GLY A 104 -1.42 -8.19 14.52
CA GLY A 104 -1.88 -6.81 14.39
C GLY A 104 -2.35 -6.48 12.97
N ALA A 105 -1.65 -6.97 11.95
CA ALA A 105 -2.04 -6.77 10.56
C ALA A 105 -3.34 -7.51 10.21
N ILE A 106 -3.47 -8.77 10.62
CA ILE A 106 -4.65 -9.60 10.36
C ILE A 106 -5.89 -8.99 11.05
N LEU A 107 -5.79 -8.66 12.33
CA LEU A 107 -6.91 -8.17 13.12
C LEU A 107 -7.18 -6.68 12.94
N GLY A 108 -6.15 -5.87 12.69
CA GLY A 108 -6.23 -4.41 12.63
C GLY A 108 -6.77 -3.88 11.30
N TRP A 109 -6.28 -4.39 10.18
CA TRP A 109 -6.73 -3.91 8.85
C TRP A 109 -7.13 -5.02 7.87
N GLY A 110 -7.21 -6.27 8.33
CA GLY A 110 -7.72 -7.37 7.52
C GLY A 110 -6.70 -7.92 6.52
N TYR A 111 -5.41 -7.97 6.89
CA TYR A 111 -4.42 -8.68 6.09
C TYR A 111 -4.89 -10.14 5.90
N PRO A 112 -4.73 -10.75 4.70
CA PRO A 112 -5.25 -12.09 4.43
C PRO A 112 -4.67 -13.14 5.40
N PRO A 113 -5.47 -13.73 6.30
CA PRO A 113 -4.96 -14.63 7.35
C PRO A 113 -4.33 -15.91 6.79
N PHE A 114 -4.78 -16.38 5.62
CA PHE A 114 -4.18 -17.55 4.96
C PHE A 114 -2.73 -17.33 4.47
N ARG A 115 -2.22 -16.10 4.51
CA ARG A 115 -0.82 -15.77 4.22
C ARG A 115 0.05 -15.71 5.48
N GLY A 116 -0.54 -15.88 6.67
CA GLY A 116 0.17 -15.87 7.94
C GLY A 116 0.55 -14.49 8.48
N GLY A 117 0.11 -13.41 7.81
CA GLY A 117 0.51 -12.04 8.11
C GLY A 117 1.64 -11.54 7.21
N PRO A 118 2.03 -10.26 7.32
CA PRO A 118 3.06 -9.66 6.46
C PRO A 118 4.45 -10.27 6.65
N ILE A 119 4.84 -10.64 7.87
CA ILE A 119 6.12 -11.29 8.14
C ILE A 119 6.04 -12.78 7.83
N GLY A 120 4.93 -13.45 8.15
CA GLY A 120 4.65 -14.83 7.76
C GLY A 120 4.71 -15.03 6.25
N GLN A 121 4.26 -14.06 5.47
CA GLN A 121 4.40 -14.08 4.01
C GLN A 121 5.87 -14.05 3.58
N ILE A 122 6.72 -13.23 4.19
CA ILE A 122 8.17 -13.20 3.90
C ILE A 122 8.78 -14.57 4.23
N HIS A 123 8.42 -15.13 5.38
CA HIS A 123 8.89 -16.45 5.80
C HIS A 123 8.52 -17.54 4.77
N THR A 124 7.27 -17.56 4.33
CA THR A 124 6.78 -18.53 3.33
C THR A 124 7.47 -18.38 1.97
N MET A 125 7.73 -17.15 1.53
CA MET A 125 8.44 -16.87 0.28
C MET A 125 9.94 -17.19 0.37
N GLY A 126 10.50 -17.13 1.56
CA GLY A 126 11.94 -17.03 1.80
C GLY A 126 12.47 -15.62 1.60
N THR A 127 13.32 -15.16 2.53
CA THR A 127 13.81 -13.75 2.56
C THR A 127 14.51 -13.35 1.26
N ALA A 128 15.29 -14.26 0.66
CA ALA A 128 15.99 -13.97 -0.60
C ALA A 128 15.02 -13.74 -1.78
N ASN A 129 14.00 -14.58 -1.91
CA ASN A 129 12.98 -14.43 -2.95
C ASN A 129 12.17 -13.15 -2.74
N PHE A 130 11.85 -12.82 -1.48
CA PHE A 130 11.14 -11.59 -1.16
C PHE A 130 11.96 -10.35 -1.54
N VAL A 131 13.25 -10.30 -1.19
CA VAL A 131 14.15 -9.20 -1.56
C VAL A 131 14.24 -9.06 -3.09
N ALA A 132 14.44 -10.16 -3.82
CA ALA A 132 14.50 -10.14 -5.27
C ALA A 132 13.18 -9.63 -5.92
N ALA A 133 12.03 -10.04 -5.38
CA ALA A 133 10.74 -9.55 -5.85
C ALA A 133 10.55 -8.05 -5.56
N CYS A 134 10.96 -7.58 -4.40
CA CYS A 134 10.93 -6.16 -4.05
C CYS A 134 11.86 -5.33 -4.94
N ASP A 135 13.07 -5.80 -5.24
CA ASP A 135 13.99 -5.11 -6.16
C ASP A 135 13.39 -4.98 -7.56
N ARG A 136 12.81 -6.05 -8.10
CA ARG A 136 12.10 -6.02 -9.38
C ARG A 136 10.96 -5.00 -9.37
N LEU A 137 10.17 -4.96 -8.28
CA LEU A 137 9.09 -3.98 -8.13
C LEU A 137 9.62 -2.55 -7.93
N ALA A 138 10.80 -2.36 -7.33
CA ALA A 138 11.41 -1.05 -7.21
C ALA A 138 11.75 -0.47 -8.59
N GLU A 139 12.31 -1.27 -9.50
CA GLU A 139 12.58 -0.87 -10.89
C GLU A 139 11.30 -0.55 -11.67
N GLN A 140 10.22 -1.31 -11.46
CA GLN A 140 8.98 -1.16 -12.21
C GLN A 140 8.02 -0.12 -11.63
N CYS A 141 7.99 0.03 -10.31
CA CYS A 141 6.95 0.74 -9.57
C CYS A 141 7.48 1.83 -8.64
N GLY A 142 8.80 2.00 -8.58
CA GLY A 142 9.47 3.08 -7.85
C GLY A 142 10.06 2.67 -6.50
N GLU A 143 10.92 3.54 -5.99
CA GLU A 143 11.81 3.31 -4.84
C GLU A 143 11.11 2.89 -3.54
N ARG A 144 9.81 3.13 -3.42
CA ARG A 144 9.04 2.67 -2.25
C ARG A 144 9.11 1.14 -2.04
N PHE A 145 9.45 0.38 -3.08
CA PHE A 145 9.63 -1.07 -3.00
C PHE A 145 11.08 -1.48 -2.67
N ARG A 146 12.03 -0.54 -2.57
CA ARG A 146 13.44 -0.85 -2.33
C ARG A 146 13.63 -1.43 -0.92
N PRO A 147 14.17 -2.65 -0.77
CA PRO A 147 14.49 -3.22 0.54
C PRO A 147 15.59 -2.44 1.24
N GLY A 148 15.47 -2.28 2.57
CA GLY A 148 16.49 -1.68 3.41
C GLY A 148 17.72 -2.59 3.60
N GLU A 149 18.80 -2.01 4.17
CA GLU A 149 20.06 -2.73 4.38
C GLU A 149 19.92 -3.90 5.36
N SER A 150 19.14 -3.73 6.42
CA SER A 150 18.90 -4.78 7.43
C SER A 150 18.22 -6.01 6.79
N LEU A 151 17.19 -5.79 5.94
CA LEU A 151 16.53 -6.88 5.25
C LEU A 151 17.46 -7.56 4.22
N ARG A 152 18.31 -6.80 3.54
CA ARG A 152 19.32 -7.34 2.61
C ARG A 152 20.37 -8.18 3.35
N LYS A 153 20.84 -7.70 4.51
CA LYS A 153 21.76 -8.46 5.35
C LYS A 153 21.14 -9.78 5.80
N LYS A 154 19.89 -9.72 6.31
CA LYS A 154 19.12 -10.92 6.70
C LYS A 154 18.98 -11.92 5.54
N SER A 155 18.74 -11.43 4.33
CA SER A 155 18.67 -12.24 3.10
C SER A 155 20.02 -12.91 2.79
N ALA A 156 21.12 -12.18 2.87
CA ALA A 156 22.46 -12.69 2.59
C ALA A 156 22.93 -13.75 3.61
N GLU A 157 22.50 -13.60 4.87
CA GLU A 157 22.79 -14.54 5.96
C GLU A 157 21.86 -15.78 5.94
N GLY A 158 20.87 -15.81 5.05
CA GLY A 158 19.85 -16.86 5.05
C GLY A 158 18.97 -16.89 6.30
N SER A 159 18.98 -15.79 7.08
CA SER A 159 18.27 -15.72 8.35
C SER A 159 16.78 -15.37 8.13
N GLN A 160 15.94 -15.85 9.03
CA GLN A 160 14.49 -15.67 8.98
C GLN A 160 14.00 -14.83 10.16
N PHE A 161 12.74 -14.37 10.08
CA PHE A 161 12.10 -13.60 11.15
C PHE A 161 11.58 -14.47 12.28
N PHE A 162 11.19 -15.72 11.96
CA PHE A 162 10.77 -16.71 12.94
C PHE A 162 11.86 -17.78 13.05
N PRO A 163 12.12 -18.30 14.26
CA PRO A 163 12.99 -19.48 14.43
C PRO A 163 12.37 -20.67 13.69
N ILE A 164 13.23 -21.50 13.12
CA ILE A 164 12.86 -22.79 12.53
C ILE A 164 12.73 -23.82 13.66
#